data_898a0c0923edec1a0c94c5209149ea91
#
_entry.id   898a0c0923edec1a0c94c5209149ea91
#
_cell.length_a   1.000
_cell.length_b   1.000
_cell.length_c   1.000
_cell.angle_alpha   90.00
_cell.angle_beta   90.00
_cell.angle_gamma   90.00
#
_symmetry.space_group_name_H-M   'P 1'
#
loop_
_entity.id
_entity.type
_entity.pdbx_description
1 polymer ?
#
loop_
_entity_poly.entity_id
_entity_poly.type
_entity_poly.pdbx_seq_one_letter_code
_entity_poly.pdbx_strand_id
1 'polypeptide(L)'
;MRVLEQAFATQRNFAPVTAAEFTRRVLDCPAFDPGGLILAWQQTASAPRLVGLVHAFKPPPLTGLYRKWEPRHHIAVIYVTPALRRQGIGSRLLQAAQNWLYYCPVHVADQLTPCYGSVEGPRSPFFGSTERMGIPATARGLIQFFAAHGYKVEDPGDVSMTLRLDGRRLPAPVAPDLARWGLHAVAVDNAHPFRGTEPEGREEYSLWCDNGGDAYGGLVLVDDKQRLRAHVSWYPLADGATMALGNYWVAPPMRGHGLGAYLLDAGLHAMSARQPATIELHTHLVHHARAVAMYERRGFQVDMAWVNLVKT
;
A
#
# COMPACT_ATOMS: atom_id res chain seq x y z
N MET A 1 -10.05 -6.72 -18.73
CA MET A 1 -9.06 -7.38 -17.84
C MET A 1 -7.67 -7.47 -18.47
N ARG A 2 -7.42 -8.13 -19.61
CA ARG A 2 -6.05 -8.33 -20.16
C ARG A 2 -5.17 -7.07 -20.23
N VAL A 3 -5.71 -5.93 -20.65
CA VAL A 3 -4.95 -4.68 -20.74
C VAL A 3 -4.56 -4.16 -19.35
N LEU A 4 -5.43 -4.31 -18.37
CA LEU A 4 -5.17 -3.93 -16.99
C LEU A 4 -4.13 -4.86 -16.35
N GLU A 5 -4.26 -6.17 -16.52
CA GLU A 5 -3.25 -7.15 -16.06
C GLU A 5 -1.87 -6.85 -16.65
N GLN A 6 -1.80 -6.53 -17.94
CA GLN A 6 -0.55 -6.13 -18.59
C GLN A 6 0.04 -4.82 -18.02
N ALA A 7 -0.80 -3.91 -17.51
CA ALA A 7 -0.33 -2.69 -16.85
C ALA A 7 0.41 -2.99 -15.54
N PHE A 8 0.05 -4.06 -14.87
CA PHE A 8 0.61 -4.46 -13.58
C PHE A 8 1.54 -5.67 -13.63
N ALA A 9 1.67 -6.35 -14.78
CA ALA A 9 2.41 -7.61 -14.92
C ALA A 9 3.89 -7.53 -14.51
N THR A 10 4.49 -6.33 -14.50
CA THR A 10 5.87 -6.10 -14.04
C THR A 10 5.94 -5.60 -12.60
N GLN A 11 4.78 -5.47 -11.93
CA GLN A 11 4.75 -5.08 -10.53
C GLN A 11 5.27 -6.23 -9.67
N ARG A 12 5.99 -5.86 -8.64
CA ARG A 12 6.44 -6.81 -7.63
C ARG A 12 5.25 -7.55 -6.99
N ASN A 13 5.46 -8.85 -6.72
CA ASN A 13 4.45 -9.74 -6.13
C ASN A 13 3.13 -9.74 -6.92
N PHE A 14 3.21 -9.56 -8.25
CA PHE A 14 2.02 -9.51 -9.09
C PHE A 14 1.15 -10.76 -8.94
N ALA A 15 -0.13 -10.53 -8.72
CA ALA A 15 -1.15 -11.56 -8.78
C ALA A 15 -2.30 -11.14 -9.71
N PRO A 16 -2.76 -12.00 -10.61
CA PRO A 16 -3.90 -11.71 -11.47
C PRO A 16 -5.17 -11.47 -10.64
N VAL A 17 -6.02 -10.61 -11.13
CA VAL A 17 -7.30 -10.27 -10.52
C VAL A 17 -8.44 -10.73 -11.44
N THR A 18 -9.43 -11.43 -10.90
CA THR A 18 -10.61 -11.83 -11.69
C THR A 18 -11.46 -10.61 -12.06
N ALA A 19 -12.29 -10.76 -13.12
CA ALA A 19 -13.24 -9.71 -13.50
C ALA A 19 -14.21 -9.38 -12.35
N ALA A 20 -14.68 -10.40 -11.64
CA ALA A 20 -15.57 -10.22 -10.48
C ALA A 20 -14.91 -9.43 -9.35
N GLU A 21 -13.66 -9.74 -9.06
CA GLU A 21 -12.90 -9.00 -8.04
C GLU A 21 -12.62 -7.56 -8.48
N PHE A 22 -12.27 -7.33 -9.74
CA PHE A 22 -12.13 -5.98 -10.28
C PHE A 22 -13.44 -5.19 -10.17
N THR A 23 -14.58 -5.79 -10.52
CA THR A 23 -15.89 -5.16 -10.36
C THR A 23 -16.10 -4.76 -8.91
N ARG A 24 -15.99 -5.71 -7.98
CA ARG A 24 -16.21 -5.48 -6.55
C ARG A 24 -15.27 -4.42 -5.95
N ARG A 25 -13.98 -4.40 -6.34
CA ARG A 25 -12.97 -3.51 -5.74
C ARG A 25 -12.87 -2.16 -6.40
N VAL A 26 -13.18 -2.07 -7.68
CA VAL A 26 -12.99 -0.84 -8.46
C VAL A 26 -14.31 -0.28 -8.96
N LEU A 27 -15.14 -1.06 -9.65
CA LEU A 27 -16.36 -0.52 -10.24
C LEU A 27 -17.46 -0.26 -9.20
N ASP A 28 -17.53 -1.08 -8.16
CA ASP A 28 -18.47 -0.92 -7.04
C ASP A 28 -17.90 -0.02 -5.91
N CYS A 29 -16.67 0.48 -6.06
CA CYS A 29 -16.07 1.37 -5.08
C CYS A 29 -16.80 2.73 -5.06
N PRO A 30 -17.15 3.28 -3.89
CA PRO A 30 -17.81 4.58 -3.80
C PRO A 30 -17.04 5.74 -4.44
N ALA A 31 -15.72 5.61 -4.57
CA ALA A 31 -14.86 6.60 -5.22
C ALA A 31 -14.78 6.43 -6.75
N PHE A 32 -15.37 5.37 -7.30
CA PHE A 32 -15.36 5.14 -8.74
C PHE A 32 -16.26 6.15 -9.47
N ASP A 33 -15.68 6.81 -10.46
CA ASP A 33 -16.41 7.65 -11.40
C ASP A 33 -16.06 7.18 -12.82
N PRO A 34 -17.04 6.72 -13.62
CA PRO A 34 -16.79 6.23 -14.98
C PRO A 34 -16.13 7.26 -15.89
N GLY A 35 -16.30 8.57 -15.64
CA GLY A 35 -15.62 9.65 -16.36
C GLY A 35 -14.12 9.65 -16.15
N GLY A 36 -13.62 9.09 -15.04
CA GLY A 36 -12.19 8.95 -14.74
C GLY A 36 -11.52 7.75 -15.41
N LEU A 37 -12.29 6.76 -15.90
CA LEU A 37 -11.76 5.59 -16.60
C LEU A 37 -11.81 5.83 -18.12
N ILE A 38 -10.72 6.33 -18.69
CA ILE A 38 -10.63 6.72 -20.10
C ILE A 38 -9.89 5.62 -20.89
N LEU A 39 -10.51 5.17 -21.98
CA LEU A 39 -10.09 4.02 -22.76
C LEU A 39 -9.66 4.46 -24.17
N ALA A 40 -8.53 3.94 -24.67
CA ALA A 40 -8.07 4.14 -26.03
C ALA A 40 -8.39 2.90 -26.87
N TRP A 41 -9.15 3.09 -27.93
CA TRP A 41 -9.55 2.03 -28.86
C TRP A 41 -8.87 2.21 -30.21
N GLN A 42 -8.39 1.11 -30.77
CA GLN A 42 -7.93 1.01 -32.15
C GLN A 42 -9.03 0.37 -32.99
N GLN A 43 -9.44 1.03 -34.04
CA GLN A 43 -10.32 0.43 -35.02
C GLN A 43 -9.55 -0.61 -35.83
N THR A 44 -10.10 -1.79 -35.99
CA THR A 44 -9.56 -2.86 -36.83
C THR A 44 -10.64 -3.34 -37.79
N ALA A 45 -10.27 -4.11 -38.79
CA ALA A 45 -11.22 -4.63 -39.79
C ALA A 45 -12.29 -5.56 -39.18
N SER A 46 -11.98 -6.23 -38.08
CA SER A 46 -12.89 -7.19 -37.42
C SER A 46 -13.72 -6.58 -36.28
N ALA A 47 -13.08 -5.83 -35.38
CA ALA A 47 -13.73 -5.18 -34.24
C ALA A 47 -12.79 -4.16 -33.58
N PRO A 48 -13.32 -3.16 -32.84
CA PRO A 48 -12.51 -2.27 -32.02
C PRO A 48 -11.71 -3.05 -30.97
N ARG A 49 -10.42 -2.72 -30.86
CA ARG A 49 -9.51 -3.32 -29.89
C ARG A 49 -9.10 -2.29 -28.83
N LEU A 50 -9.23 -2.62 -27.57
CA LEU A 50 -8.70 -1.81 -26.48
C LEU A 50 -7.17 -1.87 -26.50
N VAL A 51 -6.51 -0.71 -26.58
CA VAL A 51 -5.04 -0.61 -26.72
C VAL A 51 -4.38 0.24 -25.64
N GLY A 52 -5.16 0.92 -24.85
CA GLY A 52 -4.64 1.69 -23.73
C GLY A 52 -5.76 2.17 -22.80
N LEU A 53 -5.37 2.57 -21.60
CA LEU A 53 -6.27 3.17 -20.63
C LEU A 53 -5.52 4.14 -19.72
N VAL A 54 -6.27 5.06 -19.13
CA VAL A 54 -5.88 5.78 -17.90
C VAL A 54 -7.06 5.73 -16.94
N HIS A 55 -6.77 5.55 -15.65
CA HIS A 55 -7.79 5.66 -14.62
C HIS A 55 -7.35 6.73 -13.63
N ALA A 56 -8.17 7.76 -13.53
CA ALA A 56 -7.97 8.92 -12.68
C ALA A 56 -9.07 9.00 -11.62
N PHE A 57 -8.79 9.63 -10.49
CA PHE A 57 -9.72 9.81 -9.37
C PHE A 57 -9.69 11.26 -8.89
N LYS A 58 -10.86 11.79 -8.61
CA LYS A 58 -11.03 12.99 -7.78
C LYS A 58 -10.85 12.63 -6.31
N PRO A 59 -10.48 13.60 -5.45
CA PRO A 59 -10.27 13.30 -4.05
C PRO A 59 -11.54 12.71 -3.41
N PRO A 60 -11.46 11.52 -2.82
CA PRO A 60 -12.54 11.01 -2.01
C PRO A 60 -12.63 11.78 -0.69
N PRO A 61 -13.74 11.72 0.02
CA PRO A 61 -13.81 12.16 1.40
C PRO A 61 -12.83 11.32 2.24
N LEU A 62 -11.81 11.94 2.80
CA LEU A 62 -10.87 11.26 3.68
C LEU A 62 -11.49 11.07 5.06
N THR A 63 -11.45 9.84 5.59
CA THR A 63 -12.03 9.45 6.88
C THR A 63 -10.97 8.85 7.79
N GLY A 64 -11.27 8.70 9.08
CA GLY A 64 -10.39 8.05 10.05
C GLY A 64 -9.04 8.74 10.18
N LEU A 65 -7.96 7.96 10.21
CA LEU A 65 -6.59 8.46 10.34
C LEU A 65 -6.14 9.36 9.19
N TYR A 66 -6.75 9.23 8.02
CA TYR A 66 -6.41 9.97 6.81
C TYR A 66 -7.13 11.31 6.70
N ARG A 67 -8.07 11.60 7.60
CA ARG A 67 -8.82 12.88 7.63
C ARG A 67 -7.94 14.13 7.73
N LYS A 68 -6.73 13.99 8.26
CA LYS A 68 -5.76 15.08 8.40
C LYS A 68 -4.99 15.38 7.11
N TRP A 69 -5.12 14.55 6.08
CA TRP A 69 -4.41 14.71 4.83
C TRP A 69 -5.22 15.58 3.88
N GLU A 70 -4.51 16.37 3.07
CA GLU A 70 -5.19 17.15 2.05
C GLU A 70 -5.79 16.25 0.96
N PRO A 71 -7.03 16.54 0.52
CA PRO A 71 -7.62 15.80 -0.59
C PRO A 71 -6.76 15.95 -1.85
N ARG A 72 -6.49 14.84 -2.54
CA ARG A 72 -5.61 14.79 -3.70
C ARG A 72 -6.32 14.19 -4.91
N HIS A 73 -6.02 14.73 -6.10
CA HIS A 73 -6.35 14.08 -7.36
C HIS A 73 -5.33 13.00 -7.68
N HIS A 74 -5.76 11.91 -8.29
CA HIS A 74 -4.89 10.78 -8.55
C HIS A 74 -4.97 10.28 -9.98
N ILE A 75 -3.82 9.87 -10.52
CA ILE A 75 -3.75 8.95 -11.67
C ILE A 75 -3.33 7.60 -11.12
N ALA A 76 -4.27 6.68 -11.03
CA ALA A 76 -4.03 5.35 -10.47
C ALA A 76 -3.22 4.48 -11.42
N VAL A 77 -3.53 4.51 -12.70
CA VAL A 77 -2.87 3.71 -13.72
C VAL A 77 -2.92 4.43 -15.07
N ILE A 78 -1.86 4.32 -15.85
CA ILE A 78 -1.84 4.64 -17.27
C ILE A 78 -1.11 3.54 -18.00
N TYR A 79 -1.67 3.07 -19.10
CA TYR A 79 -1.09 1.99 -19.88
C TYR A 79 -1.37 2.16 -21.37
N VAL A 80 -0.39 1.82 -22.19
CA VAL A 80 -0.52 1.65 -23.65
C VAL A 80 0.17 0.35 -24.02
N THR A 81 -0.52 -0.46 -24.85
CA THR A 81 0.01 -1.71 -25.40
C THR A 81 1.40 -1.47 -26.00
N PRO A 82 2.43 -2.27 -25.65
CA PRO A 82 3.82 -2.00 -26.01
C PRO A 82 4.05 -1.69 -27.50
N ALA A 83 3.43 -2.45 -28.40
CA ALA A 83 3.56 -2.26 -29.85
C ALA A 83 3.02 -0.91 -30.37
N LEU A 84 2.21 -0.21 -29.57
CA LEU A 84 1.60 1.06 -29.94
C LEU A 84 2.12 2.25 -29.11
N ARG A 85 3.17 2.03 -28.34
CA ARG A 85 3.84 3.11 -27.61
C ARG A 85 4.57 4.06 -28.57
N ARG A 86 4.90 5.24 -28.05
CA ARG A 86 5.62 6.31 -28.79
C ARG A 86 4.86 6.87 -30.01
N GLN A 87 3.54 6.66 -30.06
CA GLN A 87 2.62 7.18 -31.10
C GLN A 87 1.66 8.24 -30.54
N GLY A 88 1.98 8.87 -29.41
CA GLY A 88 1.17 9.93 -28.78
C GLY A 88 -0.06 9.44 -28.00
N ILE A 89 -0.37 8.12 -28.01
CA ILE A 89 -1.58 7.59 -27.32
C ILE A 89 -1.52 7.88 -25.83
N GLY A 90 -0.37 7.64 -25.18
CA GLY A 90 -0.20 7.92 -23.76
C GLY A 90 -0.40 9.39 -23.41
N SER A 91 0.15 10.31 -24.20
CA SER A 91 -0.02 11.75 -24.01
C SER A 91 -1.48 12.19 -24.14
N ARG A 92 -2.22 11.63 -25.11
CA ARG A 92 -3.66 11.90 -25.26
C ARG A 92 -4.48 11.36 -24.09
N LEU A 93 -4.17 10.17 -23.61
CA LEU A 93 -4.81 9.61 -22.42
C LEU A 93 -4.55 10.48 -21.18
N LEU A 94 -3.29 10.85 -20.96
CA LEU A 94 -2.91 11.71 -19.84
C LEU A 94 -3.60 13.09 -19.91
N GLN A 95 -3.61 13.71 -21.09
CA GLN A 95 -4.28 14.99 -21.30
C GLN A 95 -5.79 14.89 -21.02
N ALA A 96 -6.44 13.82 -21.48
CA ALA A 96 -7.86 13.61 -21.23
C ALA A 96 -8.15 13.43 -19.72
N ALA A 97 -7.29 12.68 -19.02
CA ALA A 97 -7.40 12.55 -17.56
C ALA A 97 -7.21 13.89 -16.84
N GLN A 98 -6.19 14.67 -17.23
CA GLN A 98 -5.95 16.00 -16.66
C GLN A 98 -7.12 16.95 -16.90
N ASN A 99 -7.69 16.94 -18.10
CA ASN A 99 -8.88 17.74 -18.42
C ASN A 99 -10.10 17.36 -17.55
N TRP A 100 -10.26 16.06 -17.29
CA TRP A 100 -11.35 15.58 -16.43
C TRP A 100 -11.15 15.93 -14.95
N LEU A 101 -9.89 15.92 -14.46
CA LEU A 101 -9.55 16.26 -13.08
C LEU A 101 -9.72 17.75 -12.79
N TYR A 102 -9.54 18.65 -13.74
CA TYR A 102 -9.64 20.12 -13.71
C TYR A 102 -8.57 20.83 -12.88
N TYR A 103 -8.14 20.28 -11.74
CA TYR A 103 -7.27 20.95 -10.77
C TYR A 103 -5.99 20.15 -10.50
N CYS A 104 -4.98 20.89 -10.04
CA CYS A 104 -3.79 20.37 -9.41
C CYS A 104 -3.91 20.54 -7.87
N PRO A 105 -3.19 19.79 -7.04
CA PRO A 105 -2.16 18.80 -7.43
C PRO A 105 -2.74 17.46 -7.89
N VAL A 106 -2.03 16.82 -8.83
CA VAL A 106 -2.34 15.48 -9.31
C VAL A 106 -1.19 14.56 -8.96
N HIS A 107 -1.44 13.56 -8.14
CA HIS A 107 -0.46 12.55 -7.70
C HIS A 107 -0.58 11.28 -8.55
N VAL A 108 0.55 10.60 -8.76
CA VAL A 108 0.59 9.39 -9.58
C VAL A 108 0.88 8.19 -8.71
N ALA A 109 -0.07 7.27 -8.67
CA ALA A 109 0.07 5.96 -8.04
C ALA A 109 0.47 5.99 -6.56
N ASP A 110 0.12 7.05 -5.81
CA ASP A 110 0.44 7.15 -4.40
C ASP A 110 -0.44 6.24 -3.52
N GLN A 111 -0.08 6.11 -2.25
CA GLN A 111 -0.77 5.25 -1.28
C GLN A 111 -2.23 5.64 -1.03
N LEU A 112 -2.60 6.90 -1.26
CA LEU A 112 -3.96 7.42 -1.08
C LEU A 112 -4.84 7.22 -2.32
N THR A 113 -4.33 6.59 -3.38
CA THR A 113 -5.09 6.37 -4.61
C THR A 113 -6.31 5.49 -4.33
N PRO A 114 -7.53 6.01 -4.56
CA PRO A 114 -8.76 5.24 -4.34
C PRO A 114 -8.77 3.93 -5.12
N CYS A 115 -9.42 2.92 -4.58
CA CYS A 115 -9.61 1.58 -5.16
C CYS A 115 -8.32 0.79 -5.44
N TYR A 116 -7.18 1.45 -5.56
CA TYR A 116 -5.87 0.85 -5.87
C TYR A 116 -4.86 1.00 -4.74
N GLY A 117 -5.07 1.92 -3.83
CA GLY A 117 -4.23 2.16 -2.67
C GLY A 117 -4.67 1.39 -1.43
N SER A 118 -4.02 1.69 -0.32
CA SER A 118 -4.24 1.04 0.98
C SER A 118 -5.25 1.77 1.89
N VAL A 119 -5.75 2.92 1.47
CA VAL A 119 -6.50 3.85 2.35
C VAL A 119 -7.95 3.47 2.56
N GLU A 120 -8.58 2.84 1.58
CA GLU A 120 -10.02 2.55 1.62
C GLU A 120 -10.33 1.14 2.10
N GLY A 121 -9.76 0.80 3.21
CA GLY A 121 -10.01 -0.48 3.81
C GLY A 121 -8.80 -1.40 3.73
N PRO A 122 -8.94 -2.50 4.36
CA PRO A 122 -7.89 -3.38 4.82
C PRO A 122 -7.38 -4.31 3.73
N ARG A 123 -7.13 -3.82 2.56
CA ARG A 123 -6.80 -4.68 1.42
C ARG A 123 -5.37 -4.43 0.99
N SER A 124 -4.65 -5.51 0.79
CA SER A 124 -3.40 -5.41 0.05
C SER A 124 -3.67 -4.67 -1.25
N PRO A 125 -2.75 -3.83 -1.70
CA PRO A 125 -2.89 -3.13 -2.94
C PRO A 125 -3.21 -4.09 -4.07
N PHE A 126 -3.94 -3.58 -5.02
CA PHE A 126 -4.32 -4.30 -6.19
C PHE A 126 -3.09 -4.90 -6.88
N PHE A 127 -3.19 -6.15 -7.30
CA PHE A 127 -2.13 -6.88 -8.00
C PHE A 127 -0.86 -7.20 -7.19
N GLY A 128 -0.95 -7.26 -5.88
CA GLY A 128 -0.02 -8.07 -5.10
C GLY A 128 1.09 -7.37 -4.35
N SER A 129 1.21 -6.06 -4.31
CA SER A 129 2.20 -5.42 -3.42
C SER A 129 1.66 -5.20 -2.00
N THR A 130 2.53 -4.89 -1.04
CA THR A 130 2.15 -4.59 0.35
C THR A 130 1.39 -3.27 0.47
N GLU A 131 1.87 -2.27 -0.24
CA GLU A 131 1.28 -0.93 -0.32
C GLU A 131 1.52 -0.35 -1.71
N ARG A 132 0.71 0.63 -2.09
CA ARG A 132 0.96 1.40 -3.28
C ARG A 132 1.84 2.59 -2.95
N MET A 133 3.11 2.52 -3.35
CA MET A 133 4.13 3.49 -2.95
C MET A 133 4.56 4.42 -4.10
N GLY A 134 3.86 4.43 -5.21
CA GLY A 134 4.27 5.20 -6.38
C GLY A 134 4.72 4.33 -7.56
N ILE A 135 5.64 4.84 -8.36
CA ILE A 135 6.20 4.16 -9.52
C ILE A 135 7.53 3.53 -9.13
N PRO A 136 7.80 2.26 -9.45
CA PRO A 136 9.13 1.68 -9.25
C PRO A 136 10.21 2.54 -9.90
N ALA A 137 11.28 2.88 -9.19
CA ALA A 137 12.38 3.70 -9.70
C ALA A 137 13.06 3.09 -10.94
N THR A 138 12.91 1.78 -11.14
CA THR A 138 13.36 1.06 -12.34
C THR A 138 12.51 1.34 -13.57
N ALA A 139 11.30 1.85 -13.43
CA ALA A 139 10.38 2.18 -14.52
C ALA A 139 10.73 3.53 -15.20
N ARG A 140 12.01 3.71 -15.55
CA ARG A 140 12.59 4.97 -16.05
C ARG A 140 11.79 5.60 -17.20
N GLY A 141 11.30 4.79 -18.13
CA GLY A 141 10.51 5.29 -19.27
C GLY A 141 9.16 5.89 -18.86
N LEU A 142 8.52 5.35 -17.80
CA LEU A 142 7.27 5.90 -17.27
C LEU A 142 7.55 7.19 -16.49
N ILE A 143 8.59 7.22 -15.69
CA ILE A 143 9.02 8.43 -14.94
C ILE A 143 9.35 9.56 -15.92
N GLN A 144 10.14 9.28 -16.98
CA GLN A 144 10.46 10.27 -18.02
C GLN A 144 9.22 10.74 -18.79
N PHE A 145 8.26 9.84 -19.04
CA PHE A 145 6.99 10.22 -19.66
C PHE A 145 6.25 11.25 -18.82
N PHE A 146 6.08 11.02 -17.53
CA PHE A 146 5.43 11.97 -16.64
C PHE A 146 6.23 13.26 -16.48
N ALA A 147 7.55 13.19 -16.37
CA ALA A 147 8.42 14.37 -16.31
C ALA A 147 8.27 15.28 -17.56
N ALA A 148 8.17 14.68 -18.75
CA ALA A 148 7.91 15.42 -20.00
C ALA A 148 6.53 16.09 -20.04
N HIS A 149 5.60 15.70 -19.16
CA HIS A 149 4.29 16.32 -19.00
C HIS A 149 4.17 17.21 -17.74
N GLY A 150 5.32 17.60 -17.16
CA GLY A 150 5.39 18.56 -16.07
C GLY A 150 5.22 17.99 -14.67
N TYR A 151 5.26 16.65 -14.50
CA TYR A 151 5.30 16.03 -13.18
C TYR A 151 6.70 16.08 -12.61
N LYS A 152 6.78 16.26 -11.30
CA LYS A 152 8.03 16.28 -10.54
C LYS A 152 8.02 15.19 -9.48
N VAL A 153 9.22 14.76 -9.08
CA VAL A 153 9.36 13.84 -7.94
C VAL A 153 9.00 14.59 -6.67
N GLU A 154 8.10 14.01 -5.89
CA GLU A 154 7.73 14.46 -4.56
C GLU A 154 8.40 13.55 -3.53
N ASP A 155 9.02 14.13 -2.53
CA ASP A 155 9.54 13.48 -1.33
C ASP A 155 10.23 12.11 -1.59
N PRO A 156 11.43 12.10 -2.18
CA PRO A 156 12.13 10.86 -2.50
C PRO A 156 12.61 10.15 -1.25
N GLY A 157 12.47 8.83 -1.21
CA GLY A 157 12.94 8.01 -0.09
C GLY A 157 12.07 6.81 0.26
N ASP A 158 10.95 6.66 -0.41
CA ASP A 158 10.10 5.47 -0.27
C ASP A 158 10.80 4.23 -0.81
N VAL A 159 10.82 3.18 0.01
CA VAL A 159 11.45 1.91 -0.33
C VAL A 159 10.62 0.72 0.14
N SER A 160 10.73 -0.38 -0.59
CA SER A 160 10.44 -1.71 -0.06
C SER A 160 11.70 -2.29 0.55
N MET A 161 11.56 -2.90 1.72
CA MET A 161 12.60 -3.69 2.35
C MET A 161 12.13 -5.14 2.48
N THR A 162 13.04 -6.08 2.29
CA THR A 162 12.73 -7.51 2.38
C THR A 162 13.67 -8.24 3.32
N LEU A 163 13.11 -9.24 4.00
CA LEU A 163 13.82 -10.22 4.79
C LEU A 163 13.57 -11.61 4.19
N ARG A 164 14.61 -12.26 3.68
CA ARG A 164 14.54 -13.64 3.24
C ARG A 164 14.62 -14.57 4.43
N LEU A 165 13.72 -15.52 4.50
CA LEU A 165 13.67 -16.46 5.60
C LEU A 165 14.33 -17.81 5.26
N ASP A 166 14.30 -18.24 3.99
CA ASP A 166 14.88 -19.51 3.53
C ASP A 166 14.46 -20.70 4.41
N GLY A 167 13.17 -20.74 4.79
CA GLY A 167 12.60 -21.75 5.69
C GLY A 167 12.92 -21.55 7.18
N ARG A 168 13.67 -20.54 7.57
CA ARG A 168 13.99 -20.27 8.98
C ARG A 168 12.75 -19.80 9.76
N ARG A 169 12.59 -20.38 10.94
CA ARG A 169 11.68 -19.84 11.95
C ARG A 169 12.46 -18.88 12.85
N LEU A 170 11.95 -17.68 13.00
CA LEU A 170 12.55 -16.68 13.86
C LEU A 170 12.17 -16.94 15.33
N PRO A 171 13.05 -16.64 16.31
CA PRO A 171 12.77 -16.89 17.71
C PRO A 171 11.60 -16.03 18.21
N ALA A 172 10.88 -16.52 19.19
CA ALA A 172 9.92 -15.71 19.91
C ALA A 172 10.65 -14.62 20.72
N PRO A 173 10.16 -13.38 20.71
CA PRO A 173 10.77 -12.34 21.51
C PRO A 173 10.47 -12.56 23.00
N VAL A 174 11.36 -12.09 23.85
CA VAL A 174 11.07 -11.95 25.28
C VAL A 174 10.13 -10.78 25.47
N ALA A 175 8.96 -11.04 26.04
CA ALA A 175 8.01 -9.96 26.34
C ALA A 175 8.58 -9.03 27.42
N PRO A 176 8.56 -7.71 27.22
CA PRO A 176 8.90 -6.76 28.27
C PRO A 176 7.84 -6.80 29.38
N ASP A 177 8.18 -6.31 30.55
CA ASP A 177 7.21 -6.12 31.63
C ASP A 177 6.22 -5.00 31.25
N LEU A 178 5.17 -5.36 30.53
CA LEU A 178 4.16 -4.42 30.04
C LEU A 178 3.37 -3.78 31.19
N ALA A 179 3.20 -4.49 32.32
CA ALA A 179 2.48 -3.98 33.48
C ALA A 179 3.16 -2.74 34.07
N ARG A 180 4.48 -2.64 33.96
CA ARG A 180 5.24 -1.45 34.36
C ARG A 180 4.72 -0.15 33.70
N TRP A 181 4.12 -0.26 32.53
CA TRP A 181 3.56 0.89 31.78
C TRP A 181 2.02 0.87 31.74
N GLY A 182 1.39 0.02 32.56
CA GLY A 182 -0.08 -0.15 32.55
C GLY A 182 -0.58 -0.66 31.20
N LEU A 183 0.19 -1.53 30.54
CA LEU A 183 -0.14 -2.06 29.22
C LEU A 183 -0.40 -3.57 29.31
N HIS A 184 -1.23 -4.04 28.40
CA HIS A 184 -1.38 -5.46 28.10
C HIS A 184 -1.41 -5.69 26.59
N ALA A 185 -1.03 -6.91 26.19
CA ALA A 185 -0.96 -7.30 24.80
C ALA A 185 -2.23 -8.06 24.39
N VAL A 186 -2.78 -7.71 23.23
CA VAL A 186 -3.94 -8.37 22.63
C VAL A 186 -3.56 -8.84 21.23
N ALA A 187 -3.66 -10.15 21.02
CA ALA A 187 -3.54 -10.72 19.68
C ALA A 187 -4.81 -10.43 18.89
N VAL A 188 -4.65 -10.07 17.63
CA VAL A 188 -5.76 -9.75 16.73
C VAL A 188 -5.64 -10.57 15.45
N ASP A 189 -6.80 -10.92 14.89
CA ASP A 189 -6.93 -11.60 13.61
C ASP A 189 -8.27 -11.21 12.95
N ASN A 190 -8.61 -11.84 11.82
CA ASN A 190 -9.87 -11.57 11.14
C ASN A 190 -11.12 -11.93 11.96
N ALA A 191 -11.02 -12.95 12.83
CA ALA A 191 -12.13 -13.38 13.69
C ALA A 191 -12.24 -12.49 14.95
N HIS A 192 -11.10 -11.98 15.41
CA HIS A 192 -10.98 -11.20 16.63
C HIS A 192 -10.28 -9.85 16.34
N PRO A 193 -10.95 -8.92 15.64
CA PRO A 193 -10.39 -7.60 15.36
C PRO A 193 -10.29 -6.78 16.64
N PHE A 194 -9.25 -5.94 16.72
CA PHE A 194 -9.18 -4.98 17.81
C PHE A 194 -10.27 -3.91 17.64
N ARG A 195 -10.97 -3.63 18.74
CA ARG A 195 -11.89 -2.50 18.87
C ARG A 195 -11.54 -1.75 20.16
N GLY A 196 -11.25 -0.49 20.05
CA GLY A 196 -10.86 0.35 21.18
C GLY A 196 -10.90 1.81 20.79
N THR A 197 -10.11 2.63 21.44
CA THR A 197 -10.01 4.06 21.11
C THR A 197 -8.62 4.40 20.59
N GLU A 198 -8.54 5.46 19.79
CA GLU A 198 -7.29 6.04 19.37
C GLU A 198 -6.47 6.53 20.59
N PRO A 199 -5.17 6.84 20.44
CA PRO A 199 -4.29 7.15 21.58
C PRO A 199 -4.75 8.30 22.46
N GLU A 200 -5.40 9.30 21.88
CA GLU A 200 -5.98 10.44 22.61
C GLU A 200 -7.30 10.09 23.30
N GLY A 201 -7.91 8.95 22.97
CA GLY A 201 -9.15 8.47 23.55
C GLY A 201 -10.40 9.25 23.12
N ARG A 202 -10.34 9.92 21.98
CA ARG A 202 -11.42 10.77 21.45
C ARG A 202 -12.32 10.09 20.44
N GLU A 203 -11.76 9.12 19.71
CA GLU A 203 -12.46 8.43 18.63
C GLU A 203 -12.34 6.92 18.77
N GLU A 204 -13.37 6.20 18.36
CA GLU A 204 -13.30 4.76 18.23
C GLU A 204 -12.27 4.40 17.15
N TYR A 205 -11.44 3.44 17.45
CA TYR A 205 -10.43 2.92 16.56
C TYR A 205 -10.51 1.41 16.46
N SER A 206 -10.59 0.90 15.27
CA SER A 206 -10.50 -0.52 15.01
C SER A 206 -9.28 -0.81 14.14
N LEU A 207 -8.47 -1.74 14.60
CA LEU A 207 -7.39 -2.32 13.80
C LEU A 207 -7.91 -3.65 13.26
N TRP A 208 -8.29 -3.64 12.04
CA TRP A 208 -8.72 -4.81 11.31
C TRP A 208 -8.20 -4.68 9.88
N CYS A 209 -7.91 -5.79 9.25
CA CYS A 209 -7.64 -5.84 7.84
C CYS A 209 -8.58 -6.83 7.21
N ASP A 210 -9.54 -6.33 6.45
CA ASP A 210 -10.37 -7.16 5.59
C ASP A 210 -9.61 -7.45 4.29
N ASN A 211 -8.53 -8.18 4.38
CA ASN A 211 -7.82 -8.65 3.19
C ASN A 211 -8.53 -9.82 2.52
N GLY A 212 -9.74 -10.16 3.01
CA GLY A 212 -10.53 -11.26 2.45
C GLY A 212 -9.89 -12.64 2.65
N GLY A 213 -8.94 -12.78 3.58
CA GLY A 213 -8.21 -14.03 3.82
C GLY A 213 -8.04 -14.33 5.30
N ASP A 214 -8.03 -15.62 5.66
CA ASP A 214 -7.93 -16.14 7.02
C ASP A 214 -6.55 -15.94 7.67
N ALA A 215 -5.64 -15.26 7.01
CA ALA A 215 -4.24 -15.25 7.41
C ALA A 215 -3.73 -13.91 7.97
N TYR A 216 -4.63 -12.91 8.11
CA TYR A 216 -4.30 -11.67 8.79
C TYR A 216 -4.03 -11.91 10.27
N GLY A 217 -3.06 -11.21 10.80
CA GLY A 217 -2.75 -11.20 12.21
C GLY A 217 -2.14 -9.89 12.67
N GLY A 218 -2.15 -9.68 13.96
CA GLY A 218 -1.54 -8.52 14.58
C GLY A 218 -1.36 -8.69 16.08
N LEU A 219 -0.62 -7.78 16.65
CA LEU A 219 -0.44 -7.62 18.07
C LEU A 219 -0.64 -6.16 18.43
N VAL A 220 -1.55 -5.88 19.35
CA VAL A 220 -1.79 -4.53 19.86
C VAL A 220 -1.39 -4.45 21.33
N LEU A 221 -0.86 -3.31 21.74
CA LEU A 221 -0.64 -2.96 23.14
C LEU A 221 -1.64 -1.88 23.51
N VAL A 222 -2.43 -2.15 24.53
CA VAL A 222 -3.47 -1.25 25.02
C VAL A 222 -3.30 -0.97 26.49
N ASP A 223 -3.81 0.16 26.96
CA ASP A 223 -3.91 0.47 28.37
C ASP A 223 -5.24 0.00 28.97
N ASP A 224 -5.42 0.16 30.28
CA ASP A 224 -6.61 -0.25 31.02
C ASP A 224 -7.91 0.42 30.52
N LYS A 225 -7.80 1.52 29.78
CA LYS A 225 -8.92 2.21 29.13
C LYS A 225 -9.15 1.77 27.68
N GLN A 226 -8.54 0.67 27.24
CA GLN A 226 -8.59 0.16 25.87
C GLN A 226 -8.10 1.16 24.82
N ARG A 227 -7.22 2.09 25.19
CA ARG A 227 -6.60 3.01 24.25
C ARG A 227 -5.40 2.34 23.59
N LEU A 228 -5.35 2.43 22.28
CA LEU A 228 -4.22 1.90 21.49
C LEU A 228 -2.93 2.64 21.85
N ARG A 229 -1.90 1.92 22.25
CA ARG A 229 -0.58 2.46 22.59
C ARG A 229 0.52 2.02 21.61
N ALA A 230 0.38 0.85 21.03
CA ALA A 230 1.27 0.40 19.96
C ALA A 230 0.62 -0.77 19.23
N HIS A 231 1.02 -1.01 17.98
CA HIS A 231 0.58 -2.17 17.22
C HIS A 231 1.56 -2.57 16.14
N VAL A 232 1.42 -3.80 15.71
CA VAL A 232 1.99 -4.37 14.49
C VAL A 232 0.94 -5.26 13.85
N SER A 233 0.86 -5.25 12.52
CA SER A 233 -0.02 -6.14 11.76
C SER A 233 0.71 -6.79 10.61
N TRP A 234 0.21 -7.93 10.14
CA TRP A 234 0.77 -8.68 9.03
C TRP A 234 -0.29 -9.45 8.27
N TYR A 235 -0.03 -9.74 7.02
CA TYR A 235 -0.92 -10.52 6.15
C TYR A 235 -0.14 -11.17 5.00
N PRO A 236 -0.66 -12.28 4.41
CA PRO A 236 -0.04 -12.88 3.25
C PRO A 236 -0.31 -12.04 2.01
N LEU A 237 0.64 -12.00 1.10
CA LEU A 237 0.43 -11.46 -0.24
C LEU A 237 -0.17 -12.54 -1.17
N ALA A 238 -0.77 -12.08 -2.25
CA ALA A 238 -1.46 -12.94 -3.21
C ALA A 238 -0.54 -13.88 -3.98
N ASP A 239 0.78 -13.69 -3.94
CA ASP A 239 1.78 -14.61 -4.52
C ASP A 239 1.93 -15.91 -3.72
N GLY A 240 1.35 -15.98 -2.51
CA GLY A 240 1.40 -17.14 -1.62
C GLY A 240 2.77 -17.41 -0.98
N ALA A 241 3.79 -16.64 -1.32
CA ALA A 241 5.17 -16.83 -0.87
C ALA A 241 5.68 -15.71 0.03
N THR A 242 5.03 -14.55 0.00
CA THR A 242 5.44 -13.36 0.73
C THR A 242 4.43 -13.01 1.83
N MET A 243 4.93 -12.68 3.01
CA MET A 243 4.15 -12.05 4.07
C MET A 243 4.46 -10.55 4.11
N ALA A 244 3.43 -9.74 4.21
CA ALA A 244 3.56 -8.31 4.41
C ALA A 244 3.60 -7.97 5.90
N LEU A 245 4.59 -7.21 6.35
CA LEU A 245 4.50 -6.46 7.58
C LEU A 245 3.74 -5.17 7.24
N GLY A 246 2.49 -5.11 7.69
CA GLY A 246 1.60 -3.99 7.43
C GLY A 246 1.85 -2.81 8.37
N ASN A 247 0.79 -2.30 8.98
CA ASN A 247 0.90 -1.20 9.92
C ASN A 247 1.79 -1.54 11.12
N TYR A 248 2.69 -0.62 11.46
CA TYR A 248 3.57 -0.70 12.61
C TYR A 248 3.72 0.68 13.26
N TRP A 249 3.29 0.80 14.49
CA TRP A 249 3.26 2.09 15.16
C TRP A 249 3.40 1.97 16.67
N VAL A 250 4.03 2.97 17.30
CA VAL A 250 4.13 3.14 18.75
C VAL A 250 3.81 4.58 19.08
N ALA A 251 2.87 4.78 20.02
CA ALA A 251 2.45 6.09 20.49
C ALA A 251 3.67 6.90 20.96
N PRO A 252 3.77 8.21 20.61
CA PRO A 252 4.93 9.02 20.96
C PRO A 252 5.36 8.93 22.42
N PRO A 253 4.45 8.99 23.43
CA PRO A 253 4.85 8.87 24.83
C PRO A 253 5.40 7.50 25.22
N MET A 254 5.14 6.47 24.40
CA MET A 254 5.55 5.09 24.67
C MET A 254 6.83 4.70 23.92
N ARG A 255 7.43 5.63 23.15
CA ARG A 255 8.68 5.40 22.42
C ARG A 255 9.89 5.39 23.35
N GLY A 256 10.96 4.74 22.94
CA GLY A 256 12.19 4.64 23.73
C GLY A 256 12.22 3.52 24.79
N HIS A 257 11.11 2.80 24.98
CA HIS A 257 10.99 1.74 25.99
C HIS A 257 11.15 0.31 25.42
N GLY A 258 11.65 0.16 24.20
CA GLY A 258 11.83 -1.15 23.56
C GLY A 258 10.57 -1.77 22.98
N LEU A 259 9.37 -1.16 23.19
CA LEU A 259 8.09 -1.73 22.74
C LEU A 259 8.04 -1.93 21.23
N GLY A 260 8.61 -1.03 20.45
CA GLY A 260 8.69 -1.18 19.00
C GLY A 260 9.52 -2.40 18.60
N ALA A 261 10.69 -2.59 19.20
CA ALA A 261 11.52 -3.76 18.95
C ALA A 261 10.77 -5.06 19.28
N TYR A 262 10.12 -5.11 20.44
CA TYR A 262 9.32 -6.25 20.86
C TYR A 262 8.19 -6.57 19.85
N LEU A 263 7.41 -5.57 19.45
CA LEU A 263 6.31 -5.76 18.50
C LEU A 263 6.82 -6.26 17.14
N LEU A 264 7.92 -5.68 16.64
CA LEU A 264 8.51 -6.11 15.39
C LEU A 264 8.95 -7.58 15.48
N ASP A 265 9.65 -7.96 16.55
CA ASP A 265 10.11 -9.33 16.74
C ASP A 265 8.96 -10.31 16.92
N ALA A 266 7.89 -9.91 17.61
CA ALA A 266 6.67 -10.71 17.75
C ALA A 266 5.98 -10.93 16.39
N GLY A 267 5.85 -9.88 15.59
CA GLY A 267 5.32 -9.98 14.23
C GLY A 267 6.17 -10.88 13.34
N LEU A 268 7.49 -10.70 13.36
CA LEU A 268 8.42 -11.53 12.59
C LEU A 268 8.36 -13.01 13.01
N HIS A 269 8.30 -13.29 14.31
CA HIS A 269 8.11 -14.64 14.82
C HIS A 269 6.81 -15.27 14.31
N ALA A 270 5.70 -14.55 14.44
CA ALA A 270 4.38 -15.04 14.01
C ALA A 270 4.33 -15.29 12.49
N MET A 271 4.87 -14.37 11.69
CA MET A 271 4.95 -14.54 10.24
C MET A 271 5.84 -15.72 9.86
N SER A 272 7.01 -15.89 10.49
CA SER A 272 7.94 -16.98 10.18
C SER A 272 7.36 -18.35 10.48
N ALA A 273 6.42 -18.46 11.42
CA ALA A 273 5.72 -19.71 11.72
C ALA A 273 4.87 -20.22 10.54
N ARG A 274 4.51 -19.35 9.61
CA ARG A 274 3.79 -19.69 8.36
C ARG A 274 4.71 -20.08 7.21
N GLN A 275 6.03 -20.08 7.44
CA GLN A 275 7.08 -20.47 6.49
C GLN A 275 7.04 -19.70 5.14
N PRO A 276 6.84 -18.39 5.10
CA PRO A 276 6.96 -17.66 3.86
C PRO A 276 8.42 -17.66 3.38
N ALA A 277 8.63 -17.53 2.08
CA ALA A 277 9.97 -17.34 1.55
C ALA A 277 10.54 -15.97 1.95
N THR A 278 9.69 -14.96 2.01
CA THR A 278 10.08 -13.56 2.23
C THR A 278 9.08 -12.84 3.13
N ILE A 279 9.57 -11.93 3.96
CA ILE A 279 8.78 -10.89 4.61
C ILE A 279 9.11 -9.56 3.95
N GLU A 280 8.10 -8.81 3.57
CA GLU A 280 8.22 -7.50 2.94
C GLU A 280 7.58 -6.41 3.80
N LEU A 281 8.18 -5.23 3.80
CA LEU A 281 7.61 -4.01 4.37
C LEU A 281 7.90 -2.82 3.46
N HIS A 282 7.12 -1.76 3.63
CA HIS A 282 7.39 -0.46 3.03
C HIS A 282 7.75 0.56 4.10
N THR A 283 8.63 1.49 3.75
CA THR A 283 9.07 2.55 4.67
C THR A 283 9.70 3.71 3.89
N HIS A 284 9.97 4.80 4.59
CA HIS A 284 10.67 5.95 4.04
C HIS A 284 12.03 6.12 4.72
N LEU A 285 13.11 6.13 3.93
CA LEU A 285 14.49 6.12 4.43
C LEU A 285 14.82 7.30 5.33
N VAL A 286 14.30 8.49 5.01
CA VAL A 286 14.61 9.72 5.76
C VAL A 286 13.64 9.89 6.94
N HIS A 287 12.33 9.87 6.66
CA HIS A 287 11.32 10.13 7.69
C HIS A 287 11.27 9.05 8.76
N HIS A 288 11.61 7.82 8.40
CA HIS A 288 11.58 6.67 9.29
C HIS A 288 12.96 6.06 9.59
N ALA A 289 14.04 6.87 9.55
CA ALA A 289 15.41 6.40 9.69
C ALA A 289 15.67 5.49 10.90
N ARG A 290 15.01 5.75 12.05
CA ARG A 290 15.10 4.89 13.25
C ARG A 290 14.47 3.52 13.03
N ALA A 291 13.35 3.46 12.33
CA ALA A 291 12.69 2.20 11.99
C ALA A 291 13.51 1.43 10.96
N VAL A 292 14.05 2.12 9.94
CA VAL A 292 14.94 1.53 8.94
C VAL A 292 16.13 0.85 9.63
N ALA A 293 16.84 1.55 10.52
CA ALA A 293 17.95 0.96 11.27
C ALA A 293 17.53 -0.24 12.14
N MET A 294 16.28 -0.27 12.61
CA MET A 294 15.74 -1.39 13.35
C MET A 294 15.42 -2.60 12.45
N TYR A 295 14.95 -2.36 11.23
CA TYR A 295 14.72 -3.39 10.20
C TYR A 295 16.06 -3.98 9.71
N GLU A 296 17.04 -3.14 9.40
CA GLU A 296 18.39 -3.57 8.97
C GLU A 296 19.07 -4.48 9.99
N ARG A 297 19.00 -4.15 11.29
CA ARG A 297 19.53 -5.03 12.36
C ARG A 297 18.88 -6.41 12.42
N ARG A 298 17.72 -6.60 11.80
CA ARG A 298 17.02 -7.90 11.68
C ARG A 298 17.24 -8.58 10.34
N GLY A 299 18.09 -7.98 9.50
CA GLY A 299 18.47 -8.53 8.22
C GLY A 299 17.59 -8.11 7.05
N PHE A 300 16.69 -7.14 7.24
CA PHE A 300 16.00 -6.52 6.11
C PHE A 300 17.00 -5.73 5.25
N GLN A 301 16.79 -5.81 3.96
CA GLN A 301 17.57 -5.07 2.96
C GLN A 301 16.62 -4.29 2.06
N VAL A 302 17.06 -3.09 1.65
CA VAL A 302 16.36 -2.31 0.62
C VAL A 302 16.41 -3.11 -0.68
N ASP A 303 15.24 -3.34 -1.25
CA ASP A 303 15.10 -4.17 -2.44
C ASP A 303 14.53 -3.37 -3.62
N MET A 304 13.69 -2.38 -3.36
CA MET A 304 13.16 -1.50 -4.39
C MET A 304 12.97 -0.08 -3.84
N ALA A 305 13.33 0.91 -4.66
CA ALA A 305 12.98 2.31 -4.43
C ALA A 305 11.74 2.67 -5.27
N TRP A 306 10.93 3.58 -4.74
CA TRP A 306 9.71 4.07 -5.36
C TRP A 306 9.82 5.58 -5.63
N VAL A 307 9.08 6.05 -6.61
CA VAL A 307 9.04 7.45 -7.01
C VAL A 307 7.59 7.93 -6.98
N ASN A 308 7.31 8.86 -6.09
CA ASN A 308 6.06 9.60 -6.07
C ASN A 308 6.17 10.79 -7.03
N LEU A 309 5.18 10.96 -7.89
CA LEU A 309 5.15 12.02 -8.88
C LEU A 309 3.94 12.91 -8.64
N VAL A 310 4.17 14.21 -8.67
CA VAL A 310 3.11 15.21 -8.52
C VAL A 310 3.22 16.26 -9.62
N LYS A 311 2.07 16.74 -10.09
CA LYS A 311 1.93 17.94 -10.90
C LYS A 311 1.12 18.96 -10.11
N THR A 312 1.73 20.08 -9.80
CA THR A 312 1.13 21.26 -9.13
C THR A 312 0.63 22.29 -10.14
#